data_c7267939f2e6ca9eb2f2bcf91986ccdf
#
_entry.id   c7267939f2e6ca9eb2f2bcf91986ccdf
#
_cell.length_a   1.000
_cell.length_b   1.000
_cell.length_c   1.000
_cell.angle_alpha   90.00
_cell.angle_beta   90.00
_cell.angle_gamma   90.00
#
_symmetry.space_group_name_H-M   'P 1'
#
loop_
_entity.id
_entity.type
_entity.pdbx_description
1 polymer ?
#
loop_
_entity_poly.entity_id
_entity_poly.type
_entity_poly.pdbx_seq_one_letter_code
_entity_poly.pdbx_strand_id
1 'polypeptide(L)'
;MNLTSMDEVQDKGTIRVVPLTDATAPHCGNIPSPSAAALSIDESSSLSSGCVDTDILSSPESESSSSRSFWPSVFRVPKFCYDAELKLDQGNAAYREKGTLLTPDPKLKSNILEGLVQEIVRFKVYVTDKEFNTVGEALISKHPCLTEKGSLTGYAGWKASLKNKLAIYRTHLRKLGCPEVTINSLKHKPEGKLSAASNIKKPRRSEVNYCPSYPAGESDKSLESVRVELLSDIKKKNNREVVRMKMDKTFAYRRHEVVRDTPMIKDFQARWPALFEVSEINAEFKRITTMPLQSKFLSQLDVHSKKLMKLFKKRGGQIGRRLENIVAPMVEDDDVDLGRECVIRALCVYLNEDPENLLREYVAADEALIQGSIEETTLGIYVFKQRDASQEPDIGIVLEGQVVLQELDNVALATAMLFGLMYALNLNYPPELKYTFEVLQKVVMELEGTTLSKKAQALKNRLFQ
;
A
#
# COMPACT_ATOMS: atom_id res chain seq x y z
N MET A 1 17.46 -26.11 29.81
CA MET A 1 18.64 -25.23 29.76
C MET A 1 18.12 -23.84 29.41
N ASN A 2 18.33 -22.86 30.25
CA ASN A 2 17.90 -21.48 29.94
C ASN A 2 19.09 -20.80 29.25
N LEU A 3 18.91 -20.40 28.00
CA LEU A 3 19.94 -19.68 27.26
C LEU A 3 19.96 -18.22 27.73
N THR A 4 21.09 -17.77 28.20
CA THR A 4 21.35 -16.41 28.71
C THR A 4 22.22 -15.58 27.75
N SER A 5 22.82 -16.21 26.71
CA SER A 5 23.64 -15.56 25.69
C SER A 5 23.41 -16.19 24.31
N MET A 6 23.59 -15.39 23.26
CA MET A 6 23.54 -15.85 21.85
C MET A 6 24.74 -16.74 21.48
N ASP A 7 25.81 -16.71 22.23
CA ASP A 7 27.01 -17.50 21.96
C ASP A 7 26.83 -19.00 22.30
N GLU A 8 25.73 -19.36 22.97
CA GLU A 8 25.38 -20.74 23.33
C GLU A 8 24.56 -21.47 22.26
N VAL A 9 24.23 -20.80 21.13
CA VAL A 9 23.42 -21.35 20.07
C VAL A 9 24.32 -21.99 19.01
N GLN A 10 24.29 -23.31 18.90
CA GLN A 10 24.95 -24.02 17.80
C GLN A 10 24.13 -23.85 16.49
N ASP A 11 24.89 -23.73 15.40
CA ASP A 11 24.30 -23.57 14.05
C ASP A 11 23.38 -24.77 13.73
N LYS A 12 22.11 -24.49 13.37
CA LYS A 12 21.00 -25.44 13.11
C LYS A 12 20.27 -26.02 14.34
N GLY A 13 20.42 -25.43 15.53
CA GLY A 13 19.61 -25.80 16.70
C GLY A 13 18.15 -25.26 16.62
N THR A 14 17.18 -26.08 17.07
CA THR A 14 15.79 -25.64 17.21
C THR A 14 15.56 -25.05 18.59
N ILE A 15 15.12 -23.78 18.66
CA ILE A 15 14.81 -23.09 19.92
C ILE A 15 13.29 -23.04 20.07
N ARG A 16 12.79 -23.56 21.20
CA ARG A 16 11.37 -23.47 21.59
C ARG A 16 11.23 -22.42 22.67
N VAL A 17 10.50 -21.34 22.37
CA VAL A 17 10.18 -20.30 23.36
C VAL A 17 8.90 -20.70 24.09
N VAL A 18 8.99 -20.82 25.43
CA VAL A 18 7.84 -21.09 26.32
C VAL A 18 7.59 -19.81 27.13
N PRO A 19 6.39 -19.22 27.09
CA PRO A 19 6.08 -18.08 27.95
C PRO A 19 6.03 -18.50 29.42
N LEU A 20 6.67 -17.72 30.28
CA LEU A 20 6.55 -17.83 31.73
C LEU A 20 5.16 -17.32 32.14
N THR A 21 4.26 -18.20 32.54
CA THR A 21 3.06 -17.84 33.26
C THR A 21 3.36 -17.86 34.76
N ASP A 22 3.10 -16.73 35.42
CA ASP A 22 3.20 -16.59 36.86
C ASP A 22 2.35 -17.61 37.60
N ALA A 23 3.02 -18.27 38.56
CA ALA A 23 2.43 -19.27 39.42
C ALA A 23 1.82 -18.64 40.67
N THR A 24 0.52 -18.84 40.90
CA THR A 24 -0.04 -18.98 42.23
C THR A 24 -1.23 -19.94 42.22
N ALA A 25 -1.09 -21.03 42.93
CA ALA A 25 -2.08 -22.08 43.19
C ALA A 25 -2.91 -21.74 44.48
N PRO A 26 -3.85 -22.53 45.04
CA PRO A 26 -4.20 -23.92 44.73
C PRO A 26 -5.72 -24.35 44.88
N HIS A 27 -5.98 -25.61 44.50
CA HIS A 27 -7.06 -26.57 45.01
C HIS A 27 -8.50 -26.39 44.54
N CYS A 28 -9.20 -27.39 44.07
CA CYS A 28 -9.43 -28.82 44.31
C CYS A 28 -10.41 -29.43 43.32
N GLY A 29 -10.26 -30.70 42.96
CA GLY A 29 -11.37 -31.63 42.85
C GLY A 29 -11.72 -32.32 41.54
N ASN A 30 -11.21 -33.53 41.34
CA ASN A 30 -11.84 -34.78 40.76
C ASN A 30 -12.39 -34.85 39.32
N ILE A 31 -11.67 -35.49 38.44
CA ILE A 31 -11.72 -36.76 37.65
C ILE A 31 -13.16 -37.42 37.43
N PRO A 32 -13.51 -38.11 36.27
CA PRO A 32 -12.65 -38.84 35.34
C PRO A 32 -12.94 -38.74 33.82
N SER A 33 -11.94 -39.19 33.07
CA SER A 33 -11.98 -39.58 31.67
C SER A 33 -12.83 -40.83 31.41
N PRO A 34 -13.15 -41.23 30.13
CA PRO A 34 -12.14 -41.94 29.37
C PRO A 34 -12.13 -41.76 27.81
N SER A 35 -10.99 -42.02 27.27
CA SER A 35 -10.62 -42.94 26.16
C SER A 35 -10.92 -42.57 24.72
N ALA A 36 -9.93 -42.36 24.02
CA ALA A 36 -9.14 -43.08 23.00
C ALA A 36 -9.60 -42.94 21.54
N ALA A 37 -8.78 -42.43 20.71
CA ALA A 37 -8.06 -43.18 19.71
C ALA A 37 -7.15 -42.27 18.88
N ALA A 38 -5.88 -42.66 18.82
CA ALA A 38 -4.83 -42.11 18.02
C ALA A 38 -4.99 -42.45 16.53
N LEU A 39 -4.56 -41.55 15.68
CA LEU A 39 -3.81 -41.90 14.48
C LEU A 39 -2.99 -40.67 14.04
N SER A 40 -1.68 -40.83 14.20
CA SER A 40 -0.62 -40.01 13.63
C SER A 40 -0.55 -40.19 12.12
N ILE A 41 -0.34 -39.13 11.38
CA ILE A 41 0.43 -39.17 10.14
C ILE A 41 1.18 -37.85 9.99
N ASP A 42 2.41 -37.99 9.63
CA ASP A 42 3.58 -37.16 9.58
C ASP A 42 3.53 -35.98 8.58
N GLU A 43 4.42 -35.10 8.86
CA GLU A 43 4.78 -33.87 8.17
C GLU A 43 5.15 -34.00 6.68
N SER A 44 4.90 -32.93 5.96
CA SER A 44 5.96 -32.31 5.17
C SER A 44 5.65 -30.85 4.90
N SER A 45 6.55 -30.04 5.40
CA SER A 45 6.66 -28.59 5.25
C SER A 45 6.77 -28.14 3.80
N SER A 46 5.95 -27.20 3.39
CA SER A 46 6.29 -26.30 2.29
C SER A 46 5.85 -24.86 2.65
N LEU A 47 6.83 -23.98 2.66
CA LEU A 47 6.70 -22.55 2.79
C LEU A 47 5.76 -22.00 1.72
N SER A 48 4.53 -21.71 2.07
CA SER A 48 3.62 -20.92 1.25
C SER A 48 3.59 -19.49 1.74
N SER A 49 4.12 -18.60 0.93
CA SER A 49 3.86 -17.16 0.99
C SER A 49 2.35 -16.97 0.98
N GLY A 50 1.78 -16.56 2.11
CA GLY A 50 0.35 -16.35 2.26
C GLY A 50 -0.15 -15.22 1.36
N CYS A 51 -0.79 -15.58 0.25
CA CYS A 51 -1.80 -14.74 -0.36
C CYS A 51 -3.05 -14.87 0.48
N VAL A 52 -3.43 -13.81 1.16
CA VAL A 52 -4.71 -13.74 1.87
C VAL A 52 -5.80 -13.78 0.81
N ASP A 53 -6.55 -14.90 0.77
CA ASP A 53 -7.76 -14.99 -0.03
C ASP A 53 -8.78 -13.99 0.50
N THR A 54 -9.11 -13.01 -0.32
CA THR A 54 -10.23 -12.12 -0.05
C THR A 54 -11.49 -12.84 -0.53
N ASP A 55 -12.22 -13.46 0.38
CA ASP A 55 -13.58 -13.90 0.12
C ASP A 55 -14.44 -12.67 -0.18
N ILE A 56 -14.72 -12.48 -1.46
CA ILE A 56 -15.69 -11.47 -1.90
C ILE A 56 -17.07 -12.11 -1.69
N LEU A 57 -17.71 -11.75 -0.59
CA LEU A 57 -19.14 -12.00 -0.38
C LEU A 57 -19.91 -11.38 -1.54
N SER A 58 -20.69 -12.19 -2.21
CA SER A 58 -21.59 -11.79 -3.30
C SER A 58 -22.55 -10.74 -2.77
N SER A 59 -22.47 -9.51 -3.29
CA SER A 59 -23.47 -8.47 -3.08
C SER A 59 -24.59 -8.57 -4.10
N PRO A 60 -25.83 -8.24 -3.73
CA PRO A 60 -26.93 -8.21 -4.66
C PRO A 60 -26.75 -7.09 -5.71
N GLU A 61 -27.30 -7.37 -6.86
CA GLU A 61 -27.24 -6.67 -8.10
C GLU A 61 -27.47 -5.15 -7.98
N SER A 62 -26.49 -4.37 -8.40
CA SER A 62 -26.72 -3.04 -8.97
C SER A 62 -26.48 -3.15 -10.46
N GLU A 63 -27.54 -2.95 -11.21
CA GLU A 63 -27.52 -2.90 -12.65
C GLU A 63 -26.63 -1.75 -13.14
N SER A 64 -25.41 -2.10 -13.51
CA SER A 64 -24.61 -1.32 -14.45
C SER A 64 -24.18 -2.26 -15.56
N SER A 65 -24.70 -2.00 -16.74
CA SER A 65 -24.55 -2.77 -17.96
C SER A 65 -23.09 -2.97 -18.36
N SER A 66 -22.47 -4.07 -17.90
CA SER A 66 -21.36 -4.67 -18.59
C SER A 66 -21.85 -5.98 -19.19
N SER A 67 -21.79 -6.10 -20.52
CA SER A 67 -22.27 -7.23 -21.32
C SER A 67 -21.37 -8.48 -21.20
N ARG A 68 -20.95 -8.84 -19.99
CA ARG A 68 -20.17 -10.05 -19.75
C ARG A 68 -21.08 -11.22 -19.43
N SER A 69 -20.79 -12.37 -20.06
CA SER A 69 -21.50 -13.62 -19.81
C SER A 69 -21.22 -14.12 -18.40
N PHE A 70 -22.18 -14.82 -17.79
CA PHE A 70 -21.98 -15.54 -16.53
C PHE A 70 -20.86 -16.57 -16.66
N TRP A 71 -20.18 -16.87 -15.54
CA TRP A 71 -19.17 -17.92 -15.51
C TRP A 71 -19.79 -19.26 -15.92
N PRO A 72 -19.21 -19.96 -16.92
CA PRO A 72 -19.80 -21.16 -17.45
C PRO A 72 -19.69 -22.33 -16.45
N SER A 73 -20.68 -23.20 -16.44
CA SER A 73 -20.67 -24.45 -15.65
C SER A 73 -19.49 -25.37 -16.03
N VAL A 74 -19.09 -25.33 -17.31
CA VAL A 74 -17.92 -26.03 -17.84
C VAL A 74 -17.07 -25.03 -18.61
N PHE A 75 -15.83 -24.81 -18.13
CA PHE A 75 -14.89 -23.93 -18.81
C PHE A 75 -14.38 -24.57 -20.09
N ARG A 76 -14.53 -23.89 -21.21
CA ARG A 76 -14.01 -24.34 -22.51
C ARG A 76 -12.64 -23.74 -22.75
N VAL A 77 -11.62 -24.60 -22.82
CA VAL A 77 -10.25 -24.17 -23.18
C VAL A 77 -10.27 -23.63 -24.62
N PRO A 78 -9.84 -22.37 -24.84
CA PRO A 78 -9.82 -21.75 -26.15
C PRO A 78 -8.89 -22.49 -27.13
N LYS A 79 -8.99 -22.17 -28.42
CA LYS A 79 -7.95 -22.52 -29.38
C LYS A 79 -6.78 -21.56 -29.21
N PHE A 80 -5.60 -22.13 -29.13
CA PHE A 80 -4.36 -21.36 -29.07
C PHE A 80 -3.84 -21.00 -30.48
N CYS A 81 -2.70 -20.30 -30.57
CA CYS A 81 -2.10 -20.07 -31.87
C CYS A 81 -1.71 -21.40 -32.54
N TYR A 82 -1.62 -21.39 -33.86
CA TYR A 82 -1.40 -22.58 -34.65
C TYR A 82 -0.19 -23.41 -34.19
N ASP A 83 0.94 -22.76 -33.94
CA ASP A 83 2.16 -23.41 -33.45
C ASP A 83 1.96 -24.13 -32.12
N ALA A 84 1.17 -23.50 -31.22
CA ALA A 84 0.88 -24.07 -29.91
C ALA A 84 -0.05 -25.29 -30.03
N GLU A 85 -1.12 -25.20 -30.83
CA GLU A 85 -2.03 -26.34 -31.09
C GLU A 85 -1.27 -27.52 -31.68
N LEU A 86 -0.40 -27.29 -32.68
CA LEU A 86 0.41 -28.36 -33.31
C LEU A 86 1.30 -29.06 -32.28
N LYS A 87 1.99 -28.31 -31.42
CA LYS A 87 2.82 -28.87 -30.34
C LYS A 87 2.00 -29.65 -29.31
N LEU A 88 0.80 -29.16 -28.98
CA LEU A 88 -0.11 -29.79 -28.03
C LEU A 88 -0.69 -31.08 -28.62
N ASP A 89 -1.04 -31.08 -29.89
CA ASP A 89 -1.54 -32.30 -30.58
C ASP A 89 -0.46 -33.38 -30.67
N GLN A 90 0.77 -33.00 -31.02
CA GLN A 90 1.93 -33.89 -30.98
C GLN A 90 2.20 -34.43 -29.57
N GLY A 91 2.16 -33.55 -28.56
CA GLY A 91 2.33 -33.93 -27.17
C GLY A 91 1.22 -34.87 -26.67
N ASN A 92 -0.03 -34.61 -27.03
CA ASN A 92 -1.17 -35.46 -26.69
C ASN A 92 -1.08 -36.83 -27.40
N ALA A 93 -0.58 -36.89 -28.65
CA ALA A 93 -0.32 -38.16 -29.36
C ALA A 93 0.77 -38.98 -28.64
N ALA A 94 1.90 -38.36 -28.29
CA ALA A 94 2.97 -38.98 -27.52
C ALA A 94 2.52 -39.45 -26.13
N TYR A 95 1.65 -38.67 -25.47
CA TYR A 95 1.07 -39.07 -24.19
C TYR A 95 0.18 -40.29 -24.32
N ARG A 96 -0.67 -40.37 -25.35
CA ARG A 96 -1.55 -41.52 -25.58
C ARG A 96 -0.77 -42.79 -25.95
N GLU A 97 0.32 -42.62 -26.72
CA GLU A 97 1.13 -43.76 -27.21
C GLU A 97 2.09 -44.28 -26.13
N LYS A 98 2.78 -43.37 -25.42
CA LYS A 98 3.93 -43.72 -24.56
C LYS A 98 3.80 -43.18 -23.12
N GLY A 99 2.70 -42.52 -22.76
CA GLY A 99 2.55 -41.88 -21.47
C GLY A 99 3.53 -40.70 -21.23
N THR A 100 4.15 -40.17 -22.31
CA THR A 100 5.17 -39.15 -22.21
C THR A 100 4.52 -37.76 -21.98
N LEU A 101 4.91 -37.08 -20.90
CA LEU A 101 4.44 -35.73 -20.61
C LEU A 101 5.24 -34.68 -21.38
N LEU A 102 4.56 -33.65 -21.86
CA LEU A 102 5.17 -32.53 -22.55
C LEU A 102 5.69 -31.52 -21.52
N THR A 103 6.98 -31.20 -21.61
CA THR A 103 7.54 -30.06 -20.89
C THR A 103 7.45 -28.82 -21.79
N PRO A 104 6.51 -27.90 -21.58
CA PRO A 104 6.32 -26.78 -22.46
C PRO A 104 7.51 -25.80 -22.37
N ASP A 105 8.03 -25.40 -23.52
CA ASP A 105 8.99 -24.32 -23.58
C ASP A 105 8.37 -22.97 -23.11
N PRO A 106 9.17 -21.95 -22.75
CA PRO A 106 8.65 -20.69 -22.25
C PRO A 106 7.67 -19.98 -23.20
N LYS A 107 7.87 -20.12 -24.52
CA LYS A 107 7.00 -19.54 -25.54
C LYS A 107 5.64 -20.23 -25.58
N LEU A 108 5.62 -21.56 -25.58
CA LEU A 108 4.40 -22.35 -25.54
C LEU A 108 3.62 -22.10 -24.25
N LYS A 109 4.31 -22.12 -23.10
CA LYS A 109 3.69 -21.82 -21.80
C LYS A 109 3.08 -20.44 -21.79
N SER A 110 3.75 -19.42 -22.31
CA SER A 110 3.24 -18.06 -22.41
C SER A 110 1.98 -17.97 -23.28
N ASN A 111 1.97 -18.63 -24.44
CA ASN A 111 0.83 -18.64 -25.35
C ASN A 111 -0.41 -19.31 -24.73
N ILE A 112 -0.22 -20.43 -24.04
CA ILE A 112 -1.31 -21.11 -23.34
C ILE A 112 -1.90 -20.21 -22.25
N LEU A 113 -1.05 -19.62 -21.40
CA LEU A 113 -1.49 -18.72 -20.33
C LEU A 113 -2.17 -17.48 -20.88
N GLU A 114 -1.69 -16.91 -21.98
CA GLU A 114 -2.30 -15.74 -22.63
C GLU A 114 -3.71 -16.07 -23.14
N GLY A 115 -3.86 -17.18 -23.87
CA GLY A 115 -5.15 -17.61 -24.38
C GLY A 115 -6.16 -17.88 -23.26
N LEU A 116 -5.73 -18.56 -22.19
CA LEU A 116 -6.57 -18.82 -21.03
C LEU A 116 -7.00 -17.52 -20.32
N VAL A 117 -6.09 -16.56 -20.15
CA VAL A 117 -6.42 -15.26 -19.52
C VAL A 117 -7.40 -14.48 -20.38
N GLN A 118 -7.21 -14.44 -21.70
CA GLN A 118 -8.14 -13.76 -22.61
C GLN A 118 -9.55 -14.38 -22.55
N GLU A 119 -9.64 -15.70 -22.47
CA GLU A 119 -10.94 -16.37 -22.34
C GLU A 119 -11.59 -16.12 -20.98
N ILE A 120 -10.82 -16.20 -19.89
CA ILE A 120 -11.29 -15.91 -18.51
C ILE A 120 -11.88 -14.51 -18.42
N VAL A 121 -11.19 -13.51 -18.95
CA VAL A 121 -11.59 -12.10 -18.84
C VAL A 121 -12.89 -11.80 -19.59
N ARG A 122 -13.27 -12.61 -20.55
CA ARG A 122 -14.60 -12.49 -21.20
C ARG A 122 -15.75 -12.69 -20.23
N PHE A 123 -15.53 -13.53 -19.21
CA PHE A 123 -16.54 -13.81 -18.20
C PHE A 123 -16.33 -12.95 -16.96
N LYS A 124 -15.10 -12.86 -16.45
CA LYS A 124 -14.84 -12.28 -15.14
C LYS A 124 -13.38 -11.84 -14.99
N VAL A 125 -13.15 -10.67 -14.43
CA VAL A 125 -11.80 -10.15 -14.18
C VAL A 125 -11.23 -10.66 -12.85
N TYR A 126 -12.08 -10.85 -11.85
CA TYR A 126 -11.73 -11.40 -10.54
C TYR A 126 -12.28 -12.82 -10.41
N VAL A 127 -11.41 -13.79 -10.46
CA VAL A 127 -11.69 -15.23 -10.48
C VAL A 127 -11.41 -15.83 -9.11
N THR A 128 -12.33 -16.61 -8.60
CA THR A 128 -12.21 -17.34 -7.33
C THR A 128 -11.27 -18.53 -7.47
N ASP A 129 -10.78 -19.06 -6.36
CA ASP A 129 -9.90 -20.22 -6.35
C ASP A 129 -10.55 -21.47 -6.96
N LYS A 130 -11.86 -21.63 -6.73
CA LYS A 130 -12.69 -22.71 -7.31
C LYS A 130 -12.75 -22.62 -8.85
N GLU A 131 -12.93 -21.41 -9.37
CA GLU A 131 -12.96 -21.16 -10.81
C GLU A 131 -11.58 -21.39 -11.46
N PHE A 132 -10.48 -21.06 -10.77
CA PHE A 132 -9.13 -21.43 -11.23
C PHE A 132 -8.93 -22.93 -11.29
N ASN A 133 -9.47 -23.69 -10.35
CA ASN A 133 -9.43 -25.16 -10.41
C ASN A 133 -10.17 -25.67 -11.64
N THR A 134 -11.37 -25.16 -11.92
CA THR A 134 -12.15 -25.53 -13.12
C THR A 134 -11.37 -25.25 -14.40
N VAL A 135 -10.63 -24.15 -14.49
CA VAL A 135 -9.78 -23.84 -15.65
C VAL A 135 -8.60 -24.83 -15.75
N GLY A 136 -7.93 -25.13 -14.63
CA GLY A 136 -6.84 -26.09 -14.58
C GLY A 136 -7.27 -27.50 -14.97
N GLU A 137 -8.39 -27.95 -14.45
CA GLU A 137 -9.02 -29.24 -14.80
C GLU A 137 -9.37 -29.31 -16.29
N ALA A 138 -10.01 -28.26 -16.81
CA ALA A 138 -10.35 -28.21 -18.24
C ALA A 138 -9.09 -28.26 -19.12
N LEU A 139 -8.01 -27.56 -18.72
CA LEU A 139 -6.75 -27.56 -19.48
C LEU A 139 -6.15 -28.96 -19.57
N ILE A 140 -5.97 -29.68 -18.46
CA ILE A 140 -5.36 -31.02 -18.46
C ILE A 140 -6.31 -32.09 -19.03
N SER A 141 -7.62 -31.89 -18.93
CA SER A 141 -8.60 -32.77 -19.60
C SER A 141 -8.51 -32.66 -21.11
N LYS A 142 -8.36 -31.46 -21.67
CA LYS A 142 -8.19 -31.22 -23.10
C LYS A 142 -6.78 -31.63 -23.58
N HIS A 143 -5.76 -31.35 -22.76
CA HIS A 143 -4.36 -31.59 -23.08
C HIS A 143 -3.67 -32.41 -21.98
N PRO A 144 -3.92 -33.74 -21.92
CA PRO A 144 -3.34 -34.62 -20.89
C PRO A 144 -1.81 -34.62 -20.85
N CYS A 145 -1.17 -34.33 -21.97
CA CYS A 145 0.29 -34.19 -22.03
C CYS A 145 0.86 -33.09 -21.14
N LEU A 146 0.03 -32.11 -20.68
CA LEU A 146 0.41 -31.01 -19.81
C LEU A 146 0.27 -31.32 -18.31
N THR A 147 -0.11 -32.54 -17.94
CA THR A 147 -0.24 -32.94 -16.52
C THR A 147 1.11 -32.84 -15.82
N GLU A 148 1.14 -32.24 -14.64
CA GLU A 148 2.35 -32.03 -13.86
C GLU A 148 2.68 -33.23 -12.97
N LYS A 149 3.90 -33.76 -13.06
CA LYS A 149 4.39 -34.83 -12.17
C LYS A 149 4.49 -34.33 -10.73
N GLY A 150 4.01 -35.12 -9.78
CA GLY A 150 4.09 -34.81 -8.36
C GLY A 150 3.04 -33.82 -7.84
N SER A 151 2.16 -33.33 -8.71
CA SER A 151 1.02 -32.53 -8.32
C SER A 151 -0.18 -33.44 -8.05
N LEU A 152 -0.82 -33.31 -6.86
CA LEU A 152 -2.05 -34.06 -6.53
C LEU A 152 -3.19 -33.81 -7.52
N THR A 153 -3.27 -32.59 -8.05
CA THR A 153 -4.31 -32.17 -9.00
C THR A 153 -3.86 -32.28 -10.46
N GLY A 154 -2.56 -32.47 -10.70
CA GLY A 154 -1.97 -32.46 -12.05
C GLY A 154 -1.85 -31.08 -12.70
N TYR A 155 -2.34 -30.01 -12.07
CA TYR A 155 -2.37 -28.64 -12.63
C TYR A 155 -1.98 -27.53 -11.64
N ALA A 156 -1.42 -27.85 -10.48
CA ALA A 156 -1.13 -26.85 -9.43
C ALA A 156 -0.20 -25.74 -9.91
N GLY A 157 0.84 -26.03 -10.65
CA GLY A 157 1.76 -25.04 -11.22
C GLY A 157 1.13 -24.23 -12.36
N TRP A 158 0.26 -24.84 -13.16
CA TRP A 158 -0.55 -24.11 -14.14
C TRP A 158 -1.47 -23.10 -13.46
N LYS A 159 -2.17 -23.52 -12.40
CA LYS A 159 -3.02 -22.65 -11.59
C LYS A 159 -2.22 -21.46 -11.01
N ALA A 160 -1.06 -21.72 -10.42
CA ALA A 160 -0.19 -20.67 -9.88
C ALA A 160 0.29 -19.69 -10.98
N SER A 161 0.72 -20.23 -12.13
CA SER A 161 1.15 -19.43 -13.27
C SER A 161 0.00 -18.60 -13.85
N LEU A 162 -1.21 -19.13 -13.89
CA LEU A 162 -2.42 -18.45 -14.38
C LEU A 162 -2.84 -17.32 -13.44
N LYS A 163 -2.81 -17.53 -12.11
CA LYS A 163 -3.05 -16.47 -11.10
C LYS A 163 -2.09 -15.29 -11.32
N ASN A 164 -0.81 -15.55 -11.50
CA ASN A 164 0.20 -14.53 -11.76
C ASN A 164 -0.03 -13.80 -13.09
N LYS A 165 -0.31 -14.54 -14.17
CA LYS A 165 -0.57 -13.94 -15.49
C LYS A 165 -1.81 -13.05 -15.47
N LEU A 166 -2.88 -13.49 -14.81
CA LEU A 166 -4.11 -12.71 -14.66
C LEU A 166 -3.89 -11.45 -13.79
N ALA A 167 -3.04 -11.52 -12.77
CA ALA A 167 -2.68 -10.36 -11.96
C ALA A 167 -1.95 -9.28 -12.80
N ILE A 168 -1.02 -9.71 -13.65
CA ILE A 168 -0.33 -8.81 -14.60
C ILE A 168 -1.33 -8.23 -15.61
N TYR A 169 -2.23 -9.05 -16.14
CA TYR A 169 -3.24 -8.62 -17.10
C TYR A 169 -4.22 -7.59 -16.48
N ARG A 170 -4.64 -7.77 -15.23
CA ARG A 170 -5.42 -6.76 -14.49
C ARG A 170 -4.70 -5.42 -14.37
N THR A 171 -3.39 -5.43 -14.22
CA THR A 171 -2.61 -4.18 -14.20
C THR A 171 -2.64 -3.49 -15.56
N HIS A 172 -2.62 -4.24 -16.65
CA HIS A 172 -2.81 -3.70 -17.99
C HIS A 172 -4.22 -3.14 -18.19
N LEU A 173 -5.28 -3.88 -17.79
CA LEU A 173 -6.66 -3.40 -17.85
C LEU A 173 -6.88 -2.12 -17.04
N ARG A 174 -6.21 -1.98 -15.90
CA ARG A 174 -6.26 -0.76 -15.08
C ARG A 174 -5.70 0.44 -15.81
N LYS A 175 -4.59 0.27 -16.54
CA LYS A 175 -4.02 1.32 -17.38
C LYS A 175 -4.92 1.72 -18.54
N LEU A 176 -5.74 0.79 -19.03
CA LEU A 176 -6.73 1.04 -20.08
C LEU A 176 -8.06 1.61 -19.53
N GLY A 177 -8.14 1.90 -18.23
CA GLY A 177 -9.34 2.49 -17.62
C GLY A 177 -10.54 1.52 -17.51
N CYS A 178 -10.30 0.20 -17.46
CA CYS A 178 -11.37 -0.79 -17.30
C CYS A 178 -12.11 -0.57 -15.96
N PRO A 179 -13.44 -0.27 -15.96
CA PRO A 179 -14.18 0.10 -14.75
C PRO A 179 -14.13 -0.97 -13.66
N GLU A 180 -14.20 -2.25 -14.02
CA GLU A 180 -14.22 -3.38 -13.08
C GLU A 180 -12.92 -3.55 -12.30
N VAL A 181 -11.80 -3.04 -12.84
CA VAL A 181 -10.49 -3.09 -12.20
C VAL A 181 -10.21 -1.82 -11.42
N THR A 182 -10.93 -0.73 -11.72
CA THR A 182 -10.80 0.57 -11.05
C THR A 182 -11.63 0.65 -9.76
N ILE A 183 -12.60 -0.25 -9.54
CA ILE A 183 -13.43 -0.32 -8.32
C ILE A 183 -12.59 -0.41 -7.04
N ASN A 184 -11.37 -0.98 -7.11
CA ASN A 184 -10.41 -1.04 -6.01
C ASN A 184 -9.41 0.14 -6.01
N SER A 185 -9.60 1.17 -6.82
CA SER A 185 -8.80 2.39 -6.73
C SER A 185 -9.36 3.29 -5.63
N LEU A 186 -8.48 4.07 -5.00
CA LEU A 186 -8.86 5.05 -3.96
C LEU A 186 -9.89 6.10 -4.47
N LYS A 187 -10.10 6.19 -5.79
CA LYS A 187 -11.06 7.12 -6.41
C LYS A 187 -12.54 6.81 -6.11
N HIS A 188 -12.87 5.57 -5.77
CA HIS A 188 -14.27 5.16 -5.56
C HIS A 188 -14.37 4.27 -4.32
N LYS A 189 -14.42 4.90 -3.15
CA LYS A 189 -14.86 4.21 -1.93
C LYS A 189 -16.39 4.06 -2.02
N PRO A 190 -16.96 2.85 -2.10
CA PRO A 190 -18.41 2.69 -2.02
C PRO A 190 -18.89 3.15 -0.64
N GLU A 191 -19.97 3.92 -0.60
CA GLU A 191 -20.64 4.29 0.64
C GLU A 191 -20.91 3.03 1.49
N GLY A 192 -20.42 3.03 2.74
CA GLY A 192 -20.66 1.96 3.69
C GLY A 192 -19.77 0.71 3.58
N LYS A 193 -18.77 0.64 2.69
CA LYS A 193 -17.82 -0.50 2.63
C LYS A 193 -16.41 -0.09 3.06
N LEU A 194 -15.77 -0.97 3.86
CA LEU A 194 -14.35 -0.88 4.19
C LEU A 194 -13.52 -0.70 2.90
N SER A 195 -12.74 0.36 2.83
CA SER A 195 -11.99 0.70 1.64
C SER A 195 -10.95 -0.38 1.32
N ALA A 196 -10.74 -0.63 0.03
CA ALA A 196 -9.66 -1.50 -0.47
C ALA A 196 -8.25 -1.02 -0.09
N ALA A 197 -8.11 0.15 0.52
CA ALA A 197 -6.88 0.63 1.16
C ALA A 197 -6.35 -0.33 2.25
N SER A 198 -7.17 -1.26 2.74
CA SER A 198 -6.74 -2.33 3.65
C SER A 198 -5.66 -3.27 3.06
N ASN A 199 -5.55 -3.36 1.72
CA ASN A 199 -4.59 -4.24 1.05
C ASN A 199 -3.25 -3.58 0.69
N ILE A 200 -3.13 -2.27 0.84
CA ILE A 200 -1.84 -1.59 0.72
C ILE A 200 -1.12 -1.77 2.06
N LYS A 201 0.12 -2.27 2.04
CA LYS A 201 0.91 -2.45 3.27
C LYS A 201 0.97 -1.14 4.03
N LYS A 202 0.17 -1.03 5.06
CA LYS A 202 0.25 0.07 6.02
C LYS A 202 1.64 0.09 6.64
N PRO A 203 2.21 1.24 6.97
CA PRO A 203 3.38 1.28 7.82
C PRO A 203 3.08 0.43 9.07
N ARG A 204 3.89 -0.60 9.31
CA ARG A 204 3.67 -1.55 10.40
C ARG A 204 4.11 -0.94 11.72
N ARG A 205 3.43 0.11 12.15
CA ARG A 205 3.70 0.69 13.45
C ARG A 205 2.46 0.65 14.31
N SER A 206 2.67 0.31 15.55
CA SER A 206 1.62 0.39 16.57
C SER A 206 1.01 1.78 16.64
N GLU A 207 1.81 2.81 16.40
CA GLU A 207 1.40 4.21 16.44
C GLU A 207 0.47 4.61 15.29
N VAL A 208 0.66 4.07 14.10
CA VAL A 208 -0.22 4.37 12.95
C VAL A 208 -1.63 3.81 13.15
N ASN A 209 -1.72 2.63 13.76
CA ASN A 209 -2.99 2.00 14.11
C ASN A 209 -3.35 2.19 15.59
N TYR A 210 -2.65 3.08 16.29
CA TYR A 210 -2.87 3.33 17.70
C TYR A 210 -4.27 3.87 17.95
N CYS A 211 -5.04 3.14 18.76
CA CYS A 211 -6.37 3.50 19.21
C CYS A 211 -6.34 3.58 20.74
N PRO A 212 -6.05 4.74 21.32
CA PRO A 212 -6.04 4.91 22.76
C PRO A 212 -7.44 4.75 23.35
N SER A 213 -7.51 4.33 24.61
CA SER A 213 -8.75 4.34 25.36
C SER A 213 -9.27 5.77 25.53
N TYR A 214 -10.57 5.92 25.66
CA TYR A 214 -11.17 7.22 25.98
C TYR A 214 -10.68 7.72 27.34
N PRO A 215 -10.61 9.05 27.53
CA PRO A 215 -10.33 9.61 28.84
C PRO A 215 -11.35 9.11 29.89
N ALA A 216 -10.91 8.98 31.13
CA ALA A 216 -11.75 8.47 32.22
C ALA A 216 -13.05 9.28 32.34
N GLY A 217 -14.18 8.59 32.37
CA GLY A 217 -15.52 9.18 32.46
C GLY A 217 -16.10 9.69 31.14
N GLU A 218 -15.37 9.60 30.03
CA GLU A 218 -15.87 10.00 28.72
C GLU A 218 -16.52 8.83 27.95
N SER A 219 -17.50 9.17 27.12
CA SER A 219 -18.24 8.25 26.25
C SER A 219 -18.31 8.82 24.83
N ASP A 220 -18.74 8.01 23.85
CA ASP A 220 -18.97 8.50 22.48
C ASP A 220 -19.88 9.74 22.45
N LYS A 221 -20.94 9.73 23.26
CA LYS A 221 -21.89 10.87 23.32
C LYS A 221 -21.25 12.14 23.88
N SER A 222 -20.47 12.03 24.96
CA SER A 222 -19.81 13.18 25.56
C SER A 222 -18.72 13.74 24.67
N LEU A 223 -17.95 12.89 24.01
CA LEU A 223 -16.89 13.29 23.07
C LEU A 223 -17.47 13.90 21.78
N GLU A 224 -18.61 13.38 21.30
CA GLU A 224 -19.32 13.97 20.17
C GLU A 224 -19.85 15.37 20.52
N SER A 225 -20.35 15.59 21.73
CA SER A 225 -20.74 16.94 22.18
C SER A 225 -19.56 17.91 22.14
N VAL A 226 -18.38 17.48 22.62
CA VAL A 226 -17.15 18.28 22.57
C VAL A 226 -16.73 18.58 21.12
N ARG A 227 -16.88 17.60 20.20
CA ARG A 227 -16.63 17.79 18.77
C ARG A 227 -17.57 18.86 18.17
N VAL A 228 -18.86 18.80 18.48
CA VAL A 228 -19.84 19.80 17.99
C VAL A 228 -19.50 21.19 18.50
N GLU A 229 -19.15 21.32 19.78
CA GLU A 229 -18.69 22.58 20.33
C GLU A 229 -17.42 23.11 19.66
N LEU A 230 -16.47 22.21 19.32
CA LEU A 230 -15.24 22.55 18.62
C LEU A 230 -15.52 23.26 17.29
N LEU A 231 -16.55 22.84 16.54
CA LEU A 231 -16.94 23.50 15.28
C LEU A 231 -17.32 24.94 15.44
N SER A 232 -17.89 25.33 16.60
CA SER A 232 -18.19 26.71 16.92
C SER A 232 -16.95 27.48 17.38
N ASP A 233 -16.05 26.81 18.10
CA ASP A 233 -14.86 27.41 18.66
C ASP A 233 -13.78 27.76 17.64
N ILE A 234 -13.68 26.97 16.58
CA ILE A 234 -12.76 27.23 15.44
C ILE A 234 -13.07 28.56 14.76
N LYS A 235 -14.34 29.00 14.76
CA LYS A 235 -14.78 30.25 14.14
C LYS A 235 -14.47 31.47 14.97
N LYS A 236 -14.09 31.31 16.25
CA LYS A 236 -13.81 32.40 17.17
C LYS A 236 -12.36 32.85 17.05
N LYS A 237 -12.15 34.18 16.95
CA LYS A 237 -10.79 34.74 16.94
C LYS A 237 -10.08 34.46 18.28
N ASN A 238 -8.77 34.21 18.21
CA ASN A 238 -7.90 33.99 19.38
C ASN A 238 -8.29 32.79 20.28
N ASN A 239 -8.94 31.77 19.72
CA ASN A 239 -9.44 30.63 20.49
C ASN A 239 -8.55 29.37 20.34
N ARG A 240 -7.32 29.54 19.87
CA ARG A 240 -6.40 28.43 19.57
C ARG A 240 -6.18 27.48 20.74
N GLU A 241 -6.06 28.00 21.95
CA GLU A 241 -5.85 27.19 23.15
C GLU A 241 -7.06 26.29 23.46
N VAL A 242 -8.26 26.83 23.34
CA VAL A 242 -9.51 26.08 23.56
C VAL A 242 -9.67 25.00 22.47
N VAL A 243 -9.38 25.34 21.21
CA VAL A 243 -9.38 24.37 20.10
C VAL A 243 -8.41 23.26 20.41
N ARG A 244 -7.18 23.56 20.80
CA ARG A 244 -6.15 22.58 21.13
C ARG A 244 -6.56 21.68 22.29
N MET A 245 -7.10 22.22 23.40
CA MET A 245 -7.59 21.39 24.50
C MET A 245 -8.70 20.47 24.09
N LYS A 246 -9.63 20.91 23.24
CA LYS A 246 -10.72 20.06 22.73
C LYS A 246 -10.20 19.01 21.75
N MET A 247 -9.21 19.34 20.93
CA MET A 247 -8.53 18.38 20.04
C MET A 247 -7.76 17.33 20.84
N ASP A 248 -7.13 17.69 21.96
CA ASP A 248 -6.50 16.75 22.88
C ASP A 248 -7.53 15.82 23.52
N LYS A 249 -8.61 16.39 24.06
CA LYS A 249 -9.68 15.63 24.71
C LYS A 249 -10.35 14.61 23.75
N THR A 250 -10.56 14.99 22.52
CA THR A 250 -11.22 14.16 21.48
C THR A 250 -10.26 13.27 20.69
N PHE A 251 -8.98 13.22 21.03
CA PHE A 251 -7.97 12.46 20.29
C PHE A 251 -8.35 10.99 20.11
N ALA A 252 -8.69 10.29 21.20
CA ALA A 252 -9.06 8.88 21.16
C ALA A 252 -10.30 8.64 20.28
N TYR A 253 -11.31 9.51 20.38
CA TYR A 253 -12.54 9.42 19.60
C TYR A 253 -12.25 9.56 18.09
N ARG A 254 -11.48 10.57 17.72
CA ARG A 254 -11.03 10.79 16.35
C ARG A 254 -10.19 9.63 15.80
N ARG A 255 -9.30 9.05 16.62
CA ARG A 255 -8.51 7.88 16.23
C ARG A 255 -9.38 6.65 15.99
N HIS A 256 -10.38 6.42 16.81
CA HIS A 256 -11.34 5.33 16.60
C HIS A 256 -12.10 5.50 15.29
N GLU A 257 -12.56 6.71 14.98
CA GLU A 257 -13.24 7.03 13.71
C GLU A 257 -12.33 6.74 12.51
N VAL A 258 -11.10 7.26 12.53
CA VAL A 258 -10.14 7.07 11.43
C VAL A 258 -9.75 5.61 11.23
N VAL A 259 -9.49 4.86 12.30
CA VAL A 259 -8.95 3.49 12.21
C VAL A 259 -10.05 2.46 11.94
N ARG A 260 -11.24 2.64 12.51
CA ARG A 260 -12.35 1.69 12.37
C ARG A 260 -13.20 1.98 11.14
N ASP A 261 -13.58 3.24 10.95
CA ASP A 261 -14.60 3.61 9.97
C ASP A 261 -13.99 4.04 8.64
N THR A 262 -12.70 4.41 8.63
CA THR A 262 -11.97 4.84 7.43
C THR A 262 -12.79 5.82 6.57
N PRO A 263 -13.21 6.97 7.13
CA PRO A 263 -14.09 7.91 6.45
C PRO A 263 -13.44 8.50 5.19
N MET A 264 -14.26 8.99 4.26
CA MET A 264 -13.78 9.81 3.15
C MET A 264 -13.16 11.10 3.70
N ILE A 265 -12.12 11.59 3.04
CA ILE A 265 -11.43 12.83 3.46
C ILE A 265 -12.38 14.00 3.55
N LYS A 266 -13.29 14.14 2.58
CA LYS A 266 -14.30 15.21 2.58
C LYS A 266 -15.17 15.20 3.83
N ASP A 267 -15.69 14.04 4.19
CA ASP A 267 -16.58 13.88 5.34
C ASP A 267 -15.82 14.10 6.64
N PHE A 268 -14.59 13.58 6.69
CA PHE A 268 -13.74 13.75 7.86
C PHE A 268 -13.29 15.19 8.04
N GLN A 269 -12.96 15.92 6.97
CA GLN A 269 -12.62 17.34 7.01
C GLN A 269 -13.81 18.19 7.51
N ALA A 270 -15.02 17.89 7.05
CA ALA A 270 -16.22 18.56 7.53
C ALA A 270 -16.48 18.30 9.03
N ARG A 271 -16.16 17.11 9.52
CA ARG A 271 -16.30 16.76 10.95
C ARG A 271 -15.19 17.33 11.84
N TRP A 272 -13.96 17.36 11.33
CA TRP A 272 -12.75 17.74 12.07
C TRP A 272 -11.92 18.80 11.33
N PRO A 273 -12.48 19.97 10.98
CA PRO A 273 -11.76 20.97 10.18
C PRO A 273 -10.48 21.47 10.85
N ALA A 274 -10.42 21.51 12.19
CA ALA A 274 -9.22 21.92 12.92
C ALA A 274 -8.00 21.02 12.63
N LEU A 275 -8.22 19.75 12.30
CA LEU A 275 -7.11 18.83 12.01
C LEU A 275 -6.33 19.25 10.76
N PHE A 276 -6.97 19.97 9.84
CA PHE A 276 -6.38 20.39 8.57
C PHE A 276 -5.69 21.76 8.67
N GLU A 277 -5.21 22.11 9.85
CA GLU A 277 -4.31 23.23 10.09
C GLU A 277 -2.89 22.72 10.37
N VAL A 278 -1.86 23.43 9.90
CA VAL A 278 -0.44 23.04 10.08
C VAL A 278 -0.12 22.78 11.55
N SER A 279 -0.61 23.61 12.44
CA SER A 279 -0.40 23.49 13.89
C SER A 279 -1.00 22.19 14.47
N GLU A 280 -2.21 21.83 14.04
CA GLU A 280 -2.90 20.64 14.55
C GLU A 280 -2.42 19.35 13.89
N ILE A 281 -1.97 19.37 12.63
CA ILE A 281 -1.27 18.23 12.01
C ILE A 281 0.00 17.91 12.81
N ASN A 282 0.79 18.91 13.16
CA ASN A 282 1.98 18.73 14.01
C ASN A 282 1.61 18.15 15.39
N ALA A 283 0.55 18.66 16.00
CA ALA A 283 0.08 18.20 17.31
C ALA A 283 -0.44 16.76 17.23
N GLU A 284 -1.25 16.43 16.22
CA GLU A 284 -1.82 15.11 16.02
C GLU A 284 -0.74 14.06 15.75
N PHE A 285 0.23 14.39 14.90
CA PHE A 285 1.37 13.50 14.64
C PHE A 285 2.16 13.23 15.94
N LYS A 286 2.36 14.26 16.77
CA LYS A 286 3.01 14.11 18.08
C LYS A 286 2.18 13.24 19.03
N ARG A 287 0.85 13.38 19.05
CA ARG A 287 -0.04 12.50 19.83
C ARG A 287 0.09 11.03 19.41
N ILE A 288 0.24 10.78 18.12
CA ILE A 288 0.35 9.41 17.57
C ILE A 288 1.74 8.82 17.77
N THR A 289 2.80 9.58 17.48
CA THR A 289 4.18 9.08 17.39
C THR A 289 5.09 9.50 18.53
N THR A 290 4.64 10.42 19.39
CA THR A 290 5.43 11.11 20.43
C THR A 290 6.54 12.01 19.88
N MET A 291 6.68 12.12 18.55
CA MET A 291 7.77 12.87 17.90
C MET A 291 7.26 14.18 17.27
N PRO A 292 8.05 15.26 17.32
CA PRO A 292 7.70 16.48 16.61
C PRO A 292 7.86 16.27 15.09
N LEU A 293 6.80 16.61 14.32
CA LEU A 293 6.81 16.38 12.87
C LEU A 293 7.71 17.37 12.13
N GLN A 294 7.29 18.62 12.06
CA GLN A 294 7.92 19.65 11.20
C GLN A 294 9.40 19.86 11.54
N SER A 295 9.71 20.11 12.81
CA SER A 295 11.07 20.41 13.22
C SER A 295 12.02 19.24 13.01
N LYS A 296 11.58 18.00 13.31
CA LYS A 296 12.40 16.81 13.08
C LYS A 296 12.55 16.52 11.58
N PHE A 297 11.47 16.60 10.81
CA PHE A 297 11.51 16.36 9.37
C PHE A 297 12.51 17.27 8.67
N LEU A 298 12.40 18.58 8.86
CA LEU A 298 13.25 19.55 8.22
C LEU A 298 14.72 19.44 8.68
N SER A 299 14.96 19.33 9.99
CA SER A 299 16.32 19.19 10.52
C SER A 299 17.01 17.91 10.04
N GLN A 300 16.32 16.78 9.98
CA GLN A 300 16.90 15.54 9.49
C GLN A 300 17.11 15.55 7.97
N LEU A 301 16.21 16.19 7.22
CA LEU A 301 16.40 16.40 5.81
C LEU A 301 17.70 17.19 5.55
N ASP A 302 17.94 18.25 6.31
CA ASP A 302 19.15 19.07 6.23
C ASP A 302 20.41 18.27 6.60
N VAL A 303 20.36 17.50 7.67
CA VAL A 303 21.46 16.61 8.09
C VAL A 303 21.85 15.62 6.99
N HIS A 304 20.86 15.05 6.32
CA HIS A 304 21.10 14.06 5.26
C HIS A 304 21.40 14.68 3.89
N SER A 305 21.02 15.94 3.65
CA SER A 305 21.11 16.63 2.36
C SER A 305 22.51 16.53 1.74
N LYS A 306 23.56 16.88 2.48
CA LYS A 306 24.95 16.87 1.97
C LYS A 306 25.40 15.47 1.51
N LYS A 307 25.00 14.42 2.25
CA LYS A 307 25.35 13.04 1.90
C LYS A 307 24.49 12.53 0.74
N LEU A 308 23.21 12.85 0.72
CA LEU A 308 22.31 12.53 -0.40
C LEU A 308 22.82 13.15 -1.69
N MET A 309 23.21 14.42 -1.68
CA MET A 309 23.77 15.10 -2.83
C MET A 309 25.03 14.42 -3.38
N LYS A 310 25.92 13.96 -2.50
CA LYS A 310 27.10 13.17 -2.91
C LYS A 310 26.70 11.84 -3.58
N LEU A 311 25.66 11.19 -3.09
CA LEU A 311 25.14 9.95 -3.67
C LEU A 311 24.46 10.19 -5.02
N PHE A 312 23.69 11.26 -5.15
CA PHE A 312 23.04 11.65 -6.40
C PHE A 312 24.07 11.94 -7.51
N LYS A 313 25.11 12.73 -7.21
CA LYS A 313 26.20 13.03 -8.15
C LYS A 313 27.02 11.80 -8.57
N LYS A 314 27.09 10.76 -7.74
CA LYS A 314 27.78 9.50 -8.07
C LYS A 314 26.94 8.56 -8.96
N ARG A 315 25.67 8.86 -9.16
CA ARG A 315 24.77 8.02 -9.94
C ARG A 315 24.97 8.29 -11.44
N GLY A 316 25.33 7.25 -12.19
CA GLY A 316 25.51 7.34 -13.65
C GLY A 316 24.27 6.94 -14.44
N GLY A 317 24.39 6.99 -15.75
CA GLY A 317 23.35 6.59 -16.70
C GLY A 317 22.18 7.57 -16.80
N GLN A 318 21.05 7.11 -17.29
CA GLN A 318 19.86 7.94 -17.48
C GLN A 318 19.33 8.54 -16.15
N ILE A 319 19.37 7.77 -15.07
CA ILE A 319 18.99 8.25 -13.73
C ILE A 319 19.94 9.37 -13.29
N GLY A 320 21.25 9.23 -13.53
CA GLY A 320 22.23 10.26 -13.18
C GLY A 320 21.95 11.59 -13.87
N ARG A 321 21.62 11.57 -15.17
CA ARG A 321 21.26 12.80 -15.93
C ARG A 321 19.99 13.47 -15.38
N ARG A 322 18.96 12.68 -15.04
CA ARG A 322 17.74 13.22 -14.41
C ARG A 322 18.05 13.86 -13.05
N LEU A 323 18.90 13.22 -12.24
CA LEU A 323 19.33 13.76 -10.96
C LEU A 323 20.13 15.06 -11.12
N GLU A 324 21.04 15.11 -12.08
CA GLU A 324 21.84 16.31 -12.39
C GLU A 324 20.95 17.49 -12.73
N ASN A 325 19.95 17.31 -13.59
CA ASN A 325 18.98 18.36 -13.93
C ASN A 325 18.20 18.88 -12.72
N ILE A 326 17.81 17.97 -11.78
CA ILE A 326 17.05 18.37 -10.58
C ILE A 326 17.94 19.14 -9.59
N VAL A 327 19.22 18.79 -9.48
CA VAL A 327 20.11 19.41 -8.48
C VAL A 327 20.89 20.59 -9.02
N ALA A 328 20.87 20.84 -10.33
CA ALA A 328 21.56 21.97 -10.95
C ALA A 328 21.20 23.34 -10.34
N PRO A 329 19.90 23.64 -10.07
CA PRO A 329 19.51 24.93 -9.46
C PRO A 329 20.15 25.20 -8.10
N MET A 330 20.41 24.15 -7.31
CA MET A 330 21.04 24.29 -5.97
C MET A 330 22.49 24.79 -6.02
N VAL A 331 23.12 24.73 -7.17
CA VAL A 331 24.53 25.19 -7.32
C VAL A 331 24.59 26.70 -7.54
N GLU A 332 23.51 27.26 -8.04
CA GLU A 332 23.40 28.67 -8.42
C GLU A 332 22.75 29.52 -7.34
N ASP A 333 21.97 28.88 -6.46
CA ASP A 333 21.19 29.57 -5.41
C ASP A 333 21.41 28.90 -4.03
N ASP A 334 21.73 29.73 -3.03
CA ASP A 334 21.89 29.27 -1.62
C ASP A 334 20.57 29.19 -0.86
N ASP A 335 19.43 29.18 -1.57
CA ASP A 335 18.11 29.02 -0.95
C ASP A 335 17.95 27.63 -0.33
N VAL A 336 17.77 27.61 0.97
CA VAL A 336 17.60 26.40 1.78
C VAL A 336 16.36 25.61 1.38
N ASP A 337 15.27 26.31 1.07
CA ASP A 337 13.99 25.68 0.76
C ASP A 337 13.97 25.10 -0.64
N LEU A 338 14.58 25.76 -1.61
CA LEU A 338 14.87 25.20 -2.93
C LEU A 338 15.79 23.98 -2.82
N GLY A 339 16.79 24.05 -1.95
CA GLY A 339 17.69 22.93 -1.68
C GLY A 339 16.95 21.71 -1.13
N ARG A 340 16.03 21.88 -0.21
CA ARG A 340 15.19 20.82 0.36
C ARG A 340 14.26 20.22 -0.70
N GLU A 341 13.63 21.05 -1.52
CA GLU A 341 12.79 20.60 -2.63
C GLU A 341 13.57 19.74 -3.62
N CYS A 342 14.73 20.21 -4.07
CA CYS A 342 15.61 19.46 -4.96
C CYS A 342 15.99 18.09 -4.37
N VAL A 343 16.30 18.03 -3.07
CA VAL A 343 16.61 16.76 -2.38
C VAL A 343 15.41 15.82 -2.38
N ILE A 344 14.20 16.31 -2.13
CA ILE A 344 12.97 15.50 -2.14
C ILE A 344 12.69 14.95 -3.55
N ARG A 345 12.75 15.80 -4.58
CA ARG A 345 12.57 15.39 -5.99
C ARG A 345 13.64 14.38 -6.42
N ALA A 346 14.90 14.65 -6.11
CA ALA A 346 16.01 13.77 -6.42
C ALA A 346 15.94 12.43 -5.69
N LEU A 347 15.41 12.40 -4.46
CA LEU A 347 15.17 11.17 -3.72
C LEU A 347 14.19 10.25 -4.46
N CYS A 348 13.08 10.77 -4.98
CA CYS A 348 12.14 10.00 -5.80
C CYS A 348 12.86 9.37 -7.01
N VAL A 349 13.58 10.19 -7.79
CA VAL A 349 14.30 9.71 -8.99
C VAL A 349 15.37 8.67 -8.62
N TYR A 350 16.11 8.88 -7.54
CA TYR A 350 17.14 7.94 -7.07
C TYR A 350 16.55 6.57 -6.70
N LEU A 351 15.34 6.56 -6.13
CA LEU A 351 14.59 5.35 -5.79
C LEU A 351 13.81 4.76 -6.99
N ASN A 352 13.99 5.35 -8.19
CA ASN A 352 13.31 4.96 -9.42
C ASN A 352 11.78 5.11 -9.29
N GLU A 353 11.37 6.22 -8.72
CA GLU A 353 9.99 6.71 -8.62
C GLU A 353 9.92 8.06 -9.33
N ASP A 354 8.72 8.44 -9.79
CA ASP A 354 8.54 9.70 -10.49
C ASP A 354 8.15 10.80 -9.50
N PRO A 355 8.95 11.90 -9.40
CA PRO A 355 8.62 13.01 -8.50
C PRO A 355 7.30 13.70 -8.86
N GLU A 356 6.82 13.63 -10.10
CA GLU A 356 5.53 14.19 -10.51
C GLU A 356 4.34 13.50 -9.85
N ASN A 357 4.51 12.27 -9.36
CA ASN A 357 3.49 11.62 -8.55
C ASN A 357 3.35 12.21 -7.14
N LEU A 358 4.39 12.90 -6.65
CA LEU A 358 4.37 13.61 -5.37
C LEU A 358 4.05 15.08 -5.56
N LEU A 359 4.71 15.74 -6.50
CA LEU A 359 4.73 17.18 -6.66
C LEU A 359 4.42 17.55 -8.12
N ARG A 360 3.28 18.19 -8.32
CA ARG A 360 2.80 18.65 -9.63
C ARG A 360 2.87 20.16 -9.72
N GLU A 361 3.57 20.65 -10.73
CA GLU A 361 3.65 22.07 -11.01
C GLU A 361 2.63 22.48 -12.07
N TYR A 362 1.94 23.57 -11.79
CA TYR A 362 1.01 24.21 -12.70
C TYR A 362 1.50 25.65 -12.95
N VAL A 363 1.67 26.00 -14.21
CA VAL A 363 1.99 27.36 -14.63
C VAL A 363 0.72 27.96 -15.19
N ALA A 364 0.32 29.13 -14.71
CA ALA A 364 -0.89 29.91 -15.06
C ALA A 364 -1.61 29.41 -16.34
N ALA A 365 -2.27 28.28 -16.18
CA ALA A 365 -3.03 27.57 -17.21
C ALA A 365 -4.53 27.83 -17.00
N ASP A 366 -5.33 27.26 -17.86
CA ASP A 366 -6.77 27.26 -17.69
C ASP A 366 -7.18 26.65 -16.33
N GLU A 367 -7.85 27.44 -15.50
CA GLU A 367 -8.26 27.08 -14.14
C GLU A 367 -9.10 25.78 -14.14
N ALA A 368 -9.91 25.56 -15.19
CA ALA A 368 -10.69 24.35 -15.35
C ALA A 368 -9.81 23.09 -15.56
N LEU A 369 -8.69 23.22 -16.26
CA LEU A 369 -7.74 22.12 -16.45
C LEU A 369 -6.99 21.79 -15.14
N ILE A 370 -6.65 22.81 -14.37
CA ILE A 370 -6.01 22.64 -13.06
C ILE A 370 -6.98 21.95 -12.10
N GLN A 371 -8.23 22.43 -12.04
CA GLN A 371 -9.28 21.84 -11.22
C GLN A 371 -9.52 20.37 -11.58
N GLY A 372 -9.63 20.05 -12.86
CA GLY A 372 -9.75 18.65 -13.31
C GLY A 372 -8.56 17.77 -12.90
N SER A 373 -7.34 18.31 -13.00
CA SER A 373 -6.15 17.59 -12.57
C SER A 373 -6.09 17.38 -11.05
N ILE A 374 -6.55 18.35 -10.25
CA ILE A 374 -6.68 18.22 -8.80
C ILE A 374 -7.68 17.14 -8.46
N GLU A 375 -8.87 17.14 -9.07
CA GLU A 375 -9.93 16.15 -8.84
C GLU A 375 -9.47 14.73 -9.19
N GLU A 376 -8.58 14.58 -10.17
CA GLU A 376 -7.97 13.30 -10.52
C GLU A 376 -6.82 12.87 -9.59
N THR A 377 -6.33 13.74 -8.73
CA THR A 377 -5.20 13.45 -7.85
C THR A 377 -5.67 12.77 -6.58
N THR A 378 -5.25 11.52 -6.37
CA THR A 378 -5.58 10.79 -5.13
C THR A 378 -4.82 11.31 -3.92
N LEU A 379 -3.54 11.64 -4.10
CA LEU A 379 -2.63 12.17 -3.08
C LEU A 379 -1.48 12.88 -3.78
N GLY A 380 -1.18 14.09 -3.35
CA GLY A 380 -0.06 14.84 -3.90
C GLY A 380 0.03 16.26 -3.35
N ILE A 381 1.08 16.93 -3.78
CA ILE A 381 1.34 18.34 -3.52
C ILE A 381 1.20 19.06 -4.85
N TYR A 382 0.50 20.17 -4.89
CA TYR A 382 0.50 21.07 -6.04
C TYR A 382 1.34 22.30 -5.77
N VAL A 383 1.95 22.82 -6.82
CA VAL A 383 2.63 24.11 -6.83
C VAL A 383 2.07 24.93 -7.97
N PHE A 384 1.35 25.95 -7.67
CA PHE A 384 0.77 26.85 -8.66
C PHE A 384 1.67 28.09 -8.82
N LYS A 385 2.37 28.17 -9.95
CA LYS A 385 3.22 29.29 -10.31
C LYS A 385 2.43 30.28 -11.14
N GLN A 386 2.33 31.50 -10.68
CA GLN A 386 1.70 32.58 -11.43
C GLN A 386 2.62 33.02 -12.59
N ARG A 387 2.03 33.70 -13.60
CA ARG A 387 2.81 34.23 -14.74
C ARG A 387 3.80 35.31 -14.35
N ASP A 388 3.49 36.04 -13.28
CA ASP A 388 4.37 37.04 -12.71
C ASP A 388 5.33 36.39 -11.71
N ALA A 389 6.61 36.35 -12.08
CA ALA A 389 7.66 35.76 -11.25
C ALA A 389 7.88 36.48 -9.92
N SER A 390 7.26 37.66 -9.72
CA SER A 390 7.31 38.41 -8.44
C SER A 390 6.33 37.87 -7.40
N GLN A 391 5.39 37.01 -7.77
CA GLN A 391 4.43 36.44 -6.83
C GLN A 391 4.89 35.06 -6.35
N GLU A 392 4.80 34.84 -5.04
CA GLU A 392 5.11 33.56 -4.44
C GLU A 392 4.17 32.46 -4.97
N PRO A 393 4.66 31.25 -5.21
CA PRO A 393 3.83 30.15 -5.67
C PRO A 393 2.84 29.74 -4.56
N ASP A 394 1.59 29.45 -4.93
CA ASP A 394 0.66 28.80 -4.01
C ASP A 394 0.98 27.30 -3.97
N ILE A 395 1.27 26.80 -2.78
CA ILE A 395 1.62 25.40 -2.52
C ILE A 395 0.57 24.79 -1.62
N GLY A 396 0.01 23.67 -2.05
CA GLY A 396 -1.00 23.00 -1.24
C GLY A 396 -0.98 21.48 -1.39
N ILE A 397 -1.84 20.84 -0.61
CA ILE A 397 -1.94 19.38 -0.53
C ILE A 397 -3.31 18.95 -1.02
N VAL A 398 -3.30 17.94 -1.88
CA VAL A 398 -4.49 17.28 -2.40
C VAL A 398 -4.61 15.86 -1.82
N LEU A 399 -5.77 15.52 -1.29
CA LEU A 399 -6.15 14.18 -0.87
C LEU A 399 -7.53 13.84 -1.43
N GLU A 400 -7.64 12.69 -2.10
CA GLU A 400 -8.90 12.19 -2.70
C GLU A 400 -9.58 13.23 -3.61
N GLY A 401 -8.80 13.95 -4.41
CA GLY A 401 -9.31 14.95 -5.35
C GLY A 401 -9.72 16.28 -4.72
N GLN A 402 -9.37 16.53 -3.46
CA GLN A 402 -9.72 17.76 -2.73
C GLN A 402 -8.49 18.44 -2.18
N VAL A 403 -8.45 19.76 -2.28
CA VAL A 403 -7.44 20.56 -1.61
C VAL A 403 -7.76 20.57 -0.12
N VAL A 404 -6.85 20.02 0.69
CA VAL A 404 -7.00 19.93 2.15
C VAL A 404 -6.15 20.94 2.92
N LEU A 405 -5.08 21.43 2.29
CA LEU A 405 -4.22 22.50 2.76
C LEU A 405 -3.79 23.36 1.57
N GLN A 406 -3.64 24.64 1.78
CA GLN A 406 -3.18 25.62 0.79
C GLN A 406 -2.30 26.67 1.45
N GLU A 407 -1.68 27.54 0.68
CA GLU A 407 -0.84 28.64 1.16
C GLU A 407 0.29 28.16 2.09
N LEU A 408 0.95 27.05 1.70
CA LEU A 408 2.10 26.54 2.44
C LEU A 408 3.38 27.23 1.97
N ASP A 409 4.24 27.59 2.92
CA ASP A 409 5.45 28.39 2.67
C ASP A 409 6.41 27.77 1.65
N ASN A 410 6.56 26.44 1.65
CA ASN A 410 7.48 25.73 0.77
C ASN A 410 7.13 24.24 0.60
N VAL A 411 7.72 23.61 -0.40
CA VAL A 411 7.50 22.20 -0.74
C VAL A 411 7.96 21.24 0.37
N ALA A 412 9.01 21.59 1.10
CA ALA A 412 9.49 20.75 2.20
C ALA A 412 8.48 20.72 3.37
N LEU A 413 7.90 21.87 3.69
CA LEU A 413 6.79 21.95 4.66
C LEU A 413 5.57 21.17 4.17
N ALA A 414 5.18 21.34 2.91
CA ALA A 414 4.07 20.61 2.31
C ALA A 414 4.31 19.09 2.38
N THR A 415 5.53 18.63 2.10
CA THR A 415 5.89 17.21 2.20
C THR A 415 5.80 16.71 3.65
N ALA A 416 6.27 17.49 4.62
CA ALA A 416 6.16 17.16 6.04
C ALA A 416 4.69 17.09 6.48
N MET A 417 3.85 18.06 6.07
CA MET A 417 2.43 18.06 6.40
C MET A 417 1.68 16.91 5.74
N LEU A 418 1.97 16.58 4.48
CA LEU A 418 1.41 15.43 3.80
C LEU A 418 1.76 14.14 4.54
N PHE A 419 3.02 13.97 4.95
CA PHE A 419 3.46 12.84 5.77
C PHE A 419 2.72 12.78 7.11
N GLY A 420 2.51 13.92 7.76
CA GLY A 420 1.73 14.04 8.99
C GLY A 420 0.27 13.65 8.81
N LEU A 421 -0.35 14.09 7.72
CA LEU A 421 -1.73 13.72 7.36
C LEU A 421 -1.87 12.23 7.09
N MET A 422 -0.87 11.59 6.48
CA MET A 422 -0.89 10.12 6.29
C MET A 422 -0.99 9.39 7.64
N TYR A 423 -0.30 9.87 8.67
CA TYR A 423 -0.41 9.32 10.01
C TYR A 423 -1.74 9.66 10.67
N ALA A 424 -2.14 10.93 10.62
CA ALA A 424 -3.38 11.41 11.25
C ALA A 424 -4.62 10.72 10.67
N LEU A 425 -4.65 10.50 9.37
CA LEU A 425 -5.75 9.90 8.62
C LEU A 425 -5.57 8.40 8.35
N ASN A 426 -4.50 7.79 8.88
CA ASN A 426 -4.18 6.37 8.68
C ASN A 426 -4.15 5.97 7.19
N LEU A 427 -3.56 6.83 6.35
CA LEU A 427 -3.45 6.60 4.91
C LEU A 427 -2.29 5.67 4.58
N ASN A 428 -2.43 4.95 3.49
CA ASN A 428 -1.36 4.12 2.95
C ASN A 428 -0.46 4.94 2.01
N TYR A 429 0.80 4.54 1.91
CA TYR A 429 1.69 5.12 0.92
C TYR A 429 1.23 4.74 -0.49
N PRO A 430 1.17 5.70 -1.43
CA PRO A 430 0.84 5.38 -2.80
C PRO A 430 1.88 4.40 -3.38
N PRO A 431 1.47 3.41 -4.18
CA PRO A 431 2.38 2.44 -4.77
C PRO A 431 3.52 3.06 -5.56
N GLU A 432 3.26 4.21 -6.19
CA GLU A 432 4.16 4.98 -7.05
C GLU A 432 5.27 5.68 -6.26
N LEU A 433 5.06 5.94 -4.96
CA LEU A 433 5.98 6.66 -4.06
C LEU A 433 6.34 5.87 -2.80
N LYS A 434 6.10 4.58 -2.82
CA LYS A 434 6.23 3.73 -1.65
C LYS A 434 7.65 3.71 -1.06
N TYR A 435 8.69 3.77 -1.90
CA TYR A 435 10.07 3.76 -1.43
C TYR A 435 10.50 5.13 -0.91
N THR A 436 10.01 6.20 -1.52
CA THR A 436 10.22 7.57 -1.03
C THR A 436 9.62 7.73 0.34
N PHE A 437 8.34 7.39 0.55
CA PHE A 437 7.73 7.47 1.87
C PHE A 437 8.34 6.50 2.89
N GLU A 438 8.78 5.31 2.46
CA GLU A 438 9.52 4.41 3.34
C GLU A 438 10.84 5.03 3.82
N VAL A 439 11.58 5.73 2.96
CA VAL A 439 12.81 6.42 3.33
C VAL A 439 12.51 7.63 4.23
N LEU A 440 11.50 8.42 3.92
CA LEU A 440 11.06 9.52 4.79
C LEU A 440 10.69 9.01 6.18
N GLN A 441 9.95 7.92 6.27
CA GLN A 441 9.57 7.31 7.55
C GLN A 441 10.77 6.76 8.33
N LYS A 442 11.56 5.89 7.69
CA LYS A 442 12.50 5.01 8.41
C LYS A 442 13.94 5.52 8.45
N VAL A 443 14.26 6.49 7.59
CA VAL A 443 15.60 7.08 7.54
C VAL A 443 15.55 8.52 8.01
N VAL A 444 14.65 9.36 7.46
CA VAL A 444 14.55 10.77 7.82
C VAL A 444 13.90 10.93 9.19
N MET A 445 12.71 10.37 9.38
CA MET A 445 11.97 10.47 10.64
C MET A 445 12.42 9.45 11.70
N GLU A 446 13.23 8.45 11.31
CA GLU A 446 13.70 7.36 12.16
C GLU A 446 12.55 6.60 12.87
N LEU A 447 11.41 6.56 12.22
CA LEU A 447 10.27 5.82 12.67
C LEU A 447 10.36 4.38 12.13
N GLU A 448 10.26 3.35 12.97
CA GLU A 448 10.23 1.94 12.60
C GLU A 448 11.36 1.46 11.63
N GLY A 449 12.58 1.48 12.11
CA GLY A 449 13.77 1.14 11.29
C GLY A 449 14.16 -0.34 11.18
N THR A 450 13.38 -1.27 11.74
CA THR A 450 13.78 -2.68 11.85
C THR A 450 13.68 -3.46 10.54
N THR A 451 12.72 -3.14 9.68
CA THR A 451 12.54 -3.80 8.38
C THR A 451 12.49 -2.77 7.25
N LEU A 452 13.47 -2.80 6.38
CA LEU A 452 13.58 -1.94 5.21
C LEU A 452 13.44 -2.76 3.93
N SER A 453 12.85 -2.17 2.89
CA SER A 453 12.94 -2.72 1.54
C SER A 453 14.39 -2.72 1.06
N LYS A 454 14.71 -3.58 0.10
CA LYS A 454 16.09 -3.65 -0.46
C LYS A 454 16.59 -2.29 -0.97
N LYS A 455 15.69 -1.47 -1.57
CA LYS A 455 16.06 -0.13 -2.06
C LYS A 455 16.36 0.84 -0.93
N ALA A 456 15.48 0.91 0.06
CA ALA A 456 15.66 1.79 1.22
C ALA A 456 16.88 1.36 2.06
N GLN A 457 17.11 0.05 2.23
CA GLN A 457 18.30 -0.47 2.93
C GLN A 457 19.59 -0.12 2.18
N ALA A 458 19.61 -0.27 0.86
CA ALA A 458 20.79 0.10 0.05
C ALA A 458 21.10 1.60 0.16
N LEU A 459 20.07 2.46 0.16
CA LEU A 459 20.26 3.89 0.37
C LEU A 459 20.78 4.17 1.78
N LYS A 460 20.14 3.60 2.80
CA LYS A 460 20.56 3.76 4.21
C LYS A 460 22.01 3.37 4.41
N ASN A 461 22.42 2.21 3.90
CA ASN A 461 23.81 1.76 4.02
C ASN A 461 24.80 2.74 3.39
N ARG A 462 24.47 3.32 2.23
CA ARG A 462 25.31 4.33 1.56
C ARG A 462 25.34 5.68 2.25
N LEU A 463 24.27 6.04 2.96
CA LEU A 463 24.21 7.29 3.73
C LEU A 463 25.07 7.25 4.98
N PHE A 464 25.26 6.07 5.55
CA PHE A 464 26.00 5.90 6.81
C PHE A 464 27.41 5.30 6.63
N GLN A 465 27.82 5.06 5.36
CA GLN A 465 29.22 4.83 4.97
C GLN A 465 29.95 6.17 4.78
#